data_4d55dc6a5783c7cca88ddc57b0c91427
#
_entry.id   4d55dc6a5783c7cca88ddc57b0c91427
#
_cell.length_a   1.000
_cell.length_b   1.000
_cell.length_c   1.000
_cell.angle_alpha   90.00
_cell.angle_beta   90.00
_cell.angle_gamma   90.00
#
_symmetry.space_group_name_H-M   'P 1'
#
loop_
_entity.id
_entity.type
_entity.pdbx_description
1 polymer ?
#
loop_
_entity_poly.entity_id
_entity_poly.type
_entity_poly.pdbx_seq_one_letter_code
_entity_poly.pdbx_strand_id
1 'polypeptide(L)'
;DDPESCRMIFSTYPTMMNAIDERKNKYGEKLFSPGHFQLIICDEVHRSIYKKYQELFEYFDAMLLGMTATPKNEIDKNTYGVFDLERGVPTFAYELEKAVEEGYLVNYSTLEYKSKIMESGIHYDELSDEEKEEYEDTFSDDDTVGDDISGEAVNTWLFNADTIDKVLRELMEKGLKIEGGDKLGKTIIFAKNSLHAQAIVK
;
A
#
# COMPACT_ATOMS: atom_id res chain seq x y z
N ASP A 1 -29.50 12.43 11.37
CA ASP A 1 -29.02 13.63 12.01
C ASP A 1 -28.60 14.63 10.91
N ASP A 2 -28.90 15.90 11.11
CA ASP A 2 -28.55 16.96 10.18
C ASP A 2 -27.04 17.24 10.30
N PRO A 3 -26.23 17.05 9.23
CA PRO A 3 -24.79 17.27 9.30
C PRO A 3 -24.39 18.69 9.73
N GLU A 4 -25.20 19.70 9.40
CA GLU A 4 -24.93 21.10 9.76
C GLU A 4 -24.99 21.35 11.27
N SER A 5 -25.74 20.54 12.00
CA SER A 5 -25.93 20.67 13.46
C SER A 5 -24.98 19.81 14.28
N CYS A 6 -24.22 18.91 13.64
CA CYS A 6 -23.32 18.00 14.32
C CYS A 6 -22.02 18.70 14.72
N ARG A 7 -21.60 18.54 15.99
CA ARG A 7 -20.32 19.08 16.51
C ARG A 7 -19.11 18.26 16.06
N MET A 8 -19.31 17.00 15.68
CA MET A 8 -18.27 16.09 15.22
C MET A 8 -18.80 15.30 14.03
N ILE A 9 -18.03 15.25 12.96
CA ILE A 9 -18.37 14.56 11.72
C ILE A 9 -17.23 13.60 11.37
N PHE A 10 -17.58 12.37 11.06
CA PHE A 10 -16.66 11.37 10.48
C PHE A 10 -16.98 11.21 9.00
N SER A 11 -15.95 11.30 8.18
CA SER A 11 -16.10 11.21 6.73
C SER A 11 -14.89 10.56 6.08
N THR A 12 -15.10 9.98 4.90
CA THR A 12 -13.99 9.64 4.02
C THR A 12 -13.61 10.85 3.16
N TYR A 13 -12.38 10.91 2.66
CA TYR A 13 -11.95 12.00 1.77
C TYR A 13 -12.88 12.19 0.57
N PRO A 14 -13.23 11.14 -0.22
CA PRO A 14 -14.17 11.31 -1.33
C PRO A 14 -15.54 11.87 -0.93
N THR A 15 -16.05 11.44 0.23
CA THR A 15 -17.35 11.90 0.71
C THR A 15 -17.31 13.38 1.10
N MET A 16 -16.23 13.82 1.74
CA MET A 16 -16.08 15.23 2.12
C MET A 16 -15.83 16.11 0.89
N MET A 17 -15.04 15.67 -0.09
CA MET A 17 -14.88 16.37 -1.37
C MET A 17 -16.22 16.59 -2.05
N ASN A 18 -17.04 15.55 -2.18
CA ASN A 18 -18.39 15.69 -2.73
C ASN A 18 -19.27 16.65 -1.91
N ALA A 19 -19.10 16.70 -0.58
CA ALA A 19 -19.87 17.59 0.30
C ALA A 19 -19.52 19.06 0.09
N ILE A 20 -18.26 19.40 -0.22
CA ILE A 20 -17.84 20.79 -0.48
C ILE A 20 -18.11 21.23 -1.94
N ASP A 21 -18.14 20.28 -2.89
CA ASP A 21 -18.30 20.59 -4.31
C ASP A 21 -19.77 20.58 -4.76
N GLU A 22 -20.50 19.54 -4.43
CA GLU A 22 -21.81 19.26 -5.04
C GLU A 22 -22.97 19.43 -4.06
N ARG A 23 -22.77 19.11 -2.77
CA ARG A 23 -23.88 19.13 -1.81
C ARG A 23 -24.22 20.54 -1.39
N LYS A 24 -25.52 20.79 -1.37
CA LYS A 24 -26.10 22.06 -0.91
C LYS A 24 -27.03 21.82 0.27
N ASN A 25 -27.08 22.82 1.14
CA ASN A 25 -28.05 22.85 2.23
C ASN A 25 -29.46 23.18 1.70
N LYS A 26 -30.45 23.21 2.60
CA LYS A 26 -31.85 23.51 2.26
C LYS A 26 -32.07 24.93 1.68
N TYR A 27 -31.08 25.81 1.79
CA TYR A 27 -31.11 27.17 1.24
C TYR A 27 -30.40 27.30 -0.11
N GLY A 28 -29.81 26.20 -0.63
CA GLY A 28 -29.06 26.19 -1.88
C GLY A 28 -27.62 26.63 -1.76
N GLU A 29 -27.10 26.84 -0.55
CA GLU A 29 -25.71 27.16 -0.25
C GLU A 29 -24.90 25.88 -0.09
N LYS A 30 -23.56 25.98 -0.10
CA LYS A 30 -22.69 24.82 0.19
C LYS A 30 -22.98 24.24 1.57
N LEU A 31 -22.96 22.91 1.67
CA LEU A 31 -23.30 22.21 2.91
C LEU A 31 -22.40 22.64 4.08
N PHE A 32 -21.12 22.81 3.83
CA PHE A 32 -20.15 23.32 4.81
C PHE A 32 -19.49 24.59 4.27
N SER A 33 -19.47 25.64 5.07
CA SER A 33 -18.69 26.85 4.77
C SER A 33 -17.20 26.63 5.10
N PRO A 34 -16.28 27.44 4.56
CA PRO A 34 -14.85 27.35 4.88
C PRO A 34 -14.54 27.37 6.39
N GLY A 35 -15.24 28.17 7.16
CA GLY A 35 -15.07 28.27 8.63
C GLY A 35 -15.97 27.35 9.45
N HIS A 36 -16.55 26.31 8.84
CA HIS A 36 -17.47 25.41 9.54
C HIS A 36 -16.77 24.57 10.63
N PHE A 37 -15.56 24.11 10.36
CA PHE A 37 -14.76 23.32 11.29
C PHE A 37 -13.64 24.16 11.91
N GLN A 38 -13.35 23.94 13.18
CA GLN A 38 -12.20 24.53 13.88
C GLN A 38 -10.99 23.60 13.88
N LEU A 39 -11.21 22.29 13.73
CA LEU A 39 -10.18 21.28 13.73
C LEU A 39 -10.56 20.17 12.73
N ILE A 40 -9.61 19.79 11.91
CA ILE A 40 -9.70 18.63 11.02
C ILE A 40 -8.61 17.64 11.41
N ILE A 41 -9.01 16.40 11.72
CA ILE A 41 -8.10 15.31 12.06
C ILE A 41 -8.08 14.35 10.86
N CYS A 42 -6.90 14.16 10.29
CA CYS A 42 -6.68 13.31 9.12
C CYS A 42 -5.92 12.05 9.53
N ASP A 43 -6.57 10.91 9.44
CA ASP A 43 -5.91 9.62 9.61
C ASP A 43 -5.31 9.14 8.29
N GLU A 44 -4.20 8.38 8.37
CA GLU A 44 -3.45 7.88 7.21
C GLU A 44 -3.11 8.99 6.20
N VAL A 45 -2.68 10.14 6.70
CA VAL A 45 -2.51 11.36 5.91
C VAL A 45 -1.55 11.21 4.74
N HIS A 46 -0.61 10.25 4.79
CA HIS A 46 0.28 9.92 3.66
C HIS A 46 -0.47 9.48 2.39
N ARG A 47 -1.72 9.00 2.53
CA ARG A 47 -2.59 8.61 1.41
C ARG A 47 -3.35 9.78 0.80
N SER A 48 -3.56 10.83 1.56
CA SER A 48 -4.38 11.98 1.18
C SER A 48 -3.62 13.11 0.48
N ILE A 49 -2.31 12.98 0.31
CA ILE A 49 -1.41 13.98 -0.31
C ILE A 49 -1.58 14.05 -1.84
N TYR A 50 -2.35 13.16 -2.43
CA TYR A 50 -2.65 13.26 -3.85
C TYR A 50 -3.37 14.58 -4.13
N LYS A 51 -2.95 15.31 -5.16
CA LYS A 51 -3.47 16.62 -5.62
C LYS A 51 -4.99 16.74 -5.49
N LYS A 52 -5.70 15.66 -5.71
CA LYS A 52 -7.16 15.58 -5.63
C LYS A 52 -7.74 15.94 -4.24
N TYR A 53 -7.02 15.69 -3.14
CA TYR A 53 -7.52 15.95 -1.79
C TYR A 53 -6.88 17.20 -1.14
N GLN A 54 -5.89 17.78 -1.78
CA GLN A 54 -5.26 19.02 -1.33
C GLN A 54 -6.27 20.17 -1.27
N GLU A 55 -7.18 20.23 -2.24
CA GLU A 55 -8.29 21.21 -2.29
C GLU A 55 -9.15 21.20 -1.02
N LEU A 56 -9.29 20.05 -0.35
CA LEU A 56 -10.03 19.96 0.91
C LEU A 56 -9.34 20.72 2.03
N PHE A 57 -8.02 20.64 2.12
CA PHE A 57 -7.23 21.34 3.12
C PHE A 57 -7.15 22.86 2.84
N GLU A 58 -7.16 23.24 1.58
CA GLU A 58 -7.18 24.64 1.14
C GLU A 58 -8.58 25.27 1.31
N TYR A 59 -9.64 24.45 1.25
CA TYR A 59 -11.00 24.96 1.37
C TYR A 59 -11.38 25.37 2.78
N PHE A 60 -10.99 24.60 3.80
CA PHE A 60 -11.37 24.86 5.19
C PHE A 60 -10.32 25.72 5.93
N ASP A 61 -10.81 26.78 6.57
CA ASP A 61 -10.02 27.59 7.50
C ASP A 61 -10.04 26.95 8.89
N ALA A 62 -9.27 25.89 9.08
CA ALA A 62 -9.25 25.05 10.27
C ALA A 62 -7.83 24.63 10.65
N MET A 63 -7.61 24.34 11.93
CA MET A 63 -6.38 23.67 12.35
C MET A 63 -6.35 22.24 11.80
N LEU A 64 -5.18 21.82 11.30
CA LEU A 64 -4.98 20.49 10.73
C LEU A 64 -4.13 19.63 11.67
N LEU A 65 -4.60 18.42 11.95
CA LEU A 65 -3.86 17.40 12.65
C LEU A 65 -3.76 16.14 11.75
N GLY A 66 -2.57 15.80 11.31
CA GLY A 66 -2.30 14.60 10.52
C GLY A 66 -1.70 13.47 11.35
N MET A 67 -2.22 12.27 11.20
CA MET A 67 -1.67 11.05 11.78
C MET A 67 -1.23 10.09 10.67
N THR A 68 -0.05 9.51 10.82
CA THR A 68 0.45 8.50 9.90
C THR A 68 1.58 7.70 10.54
N ALA A 69 1.62 6.40 10.27
CA ALA A 69 2.74 5.54 10.63
C ALA A 69 3.90 5.64 9.61
N THR A 70 3.62 6.10 8.38
CA THR A 70 4.58 6.13 7.27
C THR A 70 4.55 7.48 6.55
N PRO A 71 5.08 8.55 7.16
CA PRO A 71 5.12 9.85 6.50
C PRO A 71 5.97 9.78 5.23
N LYS A 72 5.47 10.36 4.13
CA LYS A 72 6.20 10.42 2.87
C LYS A 72 7.06 11.67 2.80
N ASN A 73 8.31 11.47 2.39
CA ASN A 73 9.34 12.50 2.31
C ASN A 73 9.85 12.71 0.86
N GLU A 74 9.10 12.23 -0.13
CA GLU A 74 9.43 12.42 -1.55
C GLU A 74 9.12 13.85 -2.01
N ILE A 75 9.81 14.31 -3.05
CA ILE A 75 9.65 15.70 -3.57
C ILE A 75 8.21 15.98 -3.98
N ASP A 76 7.58 15.03 -4.65
CA ASP A 76 6.21 15.17 -5.19
C ASP A 76 5.10 14.72 -4.21
N LYS A 77 5.48 14.18 -3.05
CA LYS A 77 4.55 13.60 -2.06
C LYS A 77 5.00 13.96 -0.66
N ASN A 78 5.02 15.25 -0.39
CA ASN A 78 5.50 15.78 0.88
C ASN A 78 4.35 15.92 1.88
N THR A 79 4.23 14.96 2.78
CA THR A 79 3.25 15.01 3.89
C THR A 79 3.46 16.24 4.78
N TYR A 80 4.70 16.59 5.05
CA TYR A 80 5.05 17.68 5.94
C TYR A 80 4.63 19.05 5.40
N GLY A 81 4.71 19.25 4.08
CA GLY A 81 4.33 20.50 3.43
C GLY A 81 2.84 20.84 3.54
N VAL A 82 1.97 19.83 3.63
CA VAL A 82 0.52 20.05 3.84
C VAL A 82 0.24 20.65 5.22
N PHE A 83 1.11 20.39 6.19
CA PHE A 83 0.98 20.85 7.58
C PHE A 83 1.93 22.02 7.91
N ASP A 84 2.57 22.61 6.90
CA ASP A 84 3.56 23.69 7.08
C ASP A 84 4.71 23.30 8.03
N LEU A 85 5.14 22.03 7.95
CA LEU A 85 6.21 21.47 8.77
C LEU A 85 7.50 21.31 7.96
N GLU A 86 8.62 21.41 8.66
CA GLU A 86 9.92 21.09 8.10
C GLU A 86 9.97 19.61 7.68
N ARG A 87 10.56 19.34 6.52
CA ARG A 87 10.65 18.00 5.96
C ARG A 87 11.39 17.04 6.89
N GLY A 88 10.75 15.93 7.24
CA GLY A 88 11.29 14.91 8.13
C GLY A 88 11.17 15.24 9.61
N VAL A 89 10.56 16.39 9.98
CA VAL A 89 10.40 16.83 11.37
C VAL A 89 8.91 16.85 11.72
N PRO A 90 8.36 15.74 12.25
CA PRO A 90 6.98 15.72 12.74
C PRO A 90 6.86 16.51 14.05
N THR A 91 5.68 17.04 14.33
CA THR A 91 5.40 17.68 15.63
C THR A 91 5.55 16.71 16.80
N PHE A 92 5.22 15.44 16.57
CA PHE A 92 5.36 14.36 17.53
C PHE A 92 5.68 13.07 16.79
N ALA A 93 6.62 12.28 17.31
CA ALA A 93 6.96 10.95 16.81
C ALA A 93 6.89 9.93 17.96
N TYR A 94 6.28 8.77 17.67
CA TYR A 94 6.27 7.60 18.54
C TYR A 94 6.76 6.41 17.74
N GLU A 95 8.08 6.20 17.84
CA GLU A 95 8.79 5.25 17.01
C GLU A 95 8.48 3.81 17.40
N LEU A 96 8.65 2.89 16.42
CA LEU A 96 8.37 1.46 16.60
C LEU A 96 9.16 0.85 17.75
N GLU A 97 10.44 1.18 17.85
CA GLU A 97 11.34 0.65 18.87
C GLU A 97 10.83 0.99 20.27
N LYS A 98 10.40 2.24 20.46
CA LYS A 98 9.82 2.68 21.73
C LYS A 98 8.50 1.99 22.03
N ALA A 99 7.64 1.80 21.03
CA ALA A 99 6.37 1.11 21.19
C ALA A 99 6.56 -0.39 21.54
N VAL A 100 7.61 -1.02 21.01
CA VAL A 100 8.00 -2.38 21.36
C VAL A 100 8.57 -2.44 22.79
N GLU A 101 9.46 -1.51 23.15
CA GLU A 101 10.02 -1.44 24.50
C GLU A 101 8.95 -1.24 25.58
N GLU A 102 7.96 -0.41 25.30
CA GLU A 102 6.82 -0.15 26.18
C GLU A 102 5.75 -1.27 26.13
N GLY A 103 5.90 -2.27 25.27
CA GLY A 103 5.01 -3.44 25.19
C GLY A 103 3.69 -3.21 24.44
N TYR A 104 3.55 -2.08 23.72
CA TYR A 104 2.36 -1.82 22.89
C TYR A 104 2.42 -2.50 21.53
N LEU A 105 3.61 -2.72 21.00
CA LEU A 105 3.84 -3.47 19.78
C LEU A 105 4.79 -4.64 20.01
N VAL A 106 4.74 -5.63 19.14
CA VAL A 106 5.67 -6.75 19.14
C VAL A 106 6.79 -6.49 18.14
N ASN A 107 7.98 -6.96 18.48
CA ASN A 107 9.10 -6.92 17.56
C ASN A 107 8.82 -7.83 16.35
N TYR A 108 9.44 -7.53 15.24
CA TYR A 108 9.33 -8.31 14.02
C TYR A 108 10.72 -8.71 13.51
N SER A 109 10.75 -9.77 12.73
CA SER A 109 11.92 -10.16 11.95
C SER A 109 11.54 -10.26 10.49
N THR A 110 12.42 -9.81 9.62
CA THR A 110 12.22 -9.88 8.17
C THR A 110 13.05 -11.02 7.61
N LEU A 111 12.40 -11.87 6.80
CA LEU A 111 13.05 -12.84 5.94
C LEU A 111 12.81 -12.40 4.50
N GLU A 112 13.87 -12.01 3.80
CA GLU A 112 13.80 -11.66 2.39
C GLU A 112 14.18 -12.90 1.56
N TYR A 113 13.30 -13.29 0.65
CA TYR A 113 13.56 -14.33 -0.33
C TYR A 113 13.72 -13.68 -1.70
N LYS A 114 14.90 -13.85 -2.30
CA LYS A 114 15.19 -13.41 -3.67
C LYS A 114 15.51 -14.63 -4.51
N SER A 115 14.76 -14.84 -5.58
CA SER A 115 15.15 -15.82 -6.59
C SER A 115 16.23 -15.22 -7.49
N LYS A 116 17.12 -16.06 -8.02
CA LYS A 116 18.13 -15.64 -9.00
C LYS A 116 17.51 -14.91 -10.19
N ILE A 117 16.34 -15.38 -10.63
CA ILE A 117 15.57 -14.81 -11.74
C ILE A 117 15.16 -13.35 -11.44
N MET A 118 14.83 -13.02 -10.20
CA MET A 118 14.48 -11.63 -9.83
C MET A 118 15.70 -10.71 -9.82
N GLU A 119 16.90 -11.23 -9.61
CA GLU A 119 18.13 -10.45 -9.56
C GLU A 119 18.77 -10.25 -10.94
N SER A 120 18.83 -11.31 -11.75
CA SER A 120 19.53 -11.32 -13.04
C SER A 120 18.63 -11.23 -14.27
N GLY A 121 17.29 -11.38 -14.10
CA GLY A 121 16.38 -11.58 -15.22
C GLY A 121 16.35 -13.06 -15.67
N ILE A 122 15.74 -13.31 -16.82
CA ILE A 122 15.69 -14.61 -17.45
C ILE A 122 16.63 -14.57 -18.65
N HIS A 123 17.64 -15.44 -18.63
CA HIS A 123 18.52 -15.69 -19.76
C HIS A 123 18.02 -16.96 -20.45
N TYR A 124 17.48 -16.82 -21.66
CA TYR A 124 16.86 -17.92 -22.40
C TYR A 124 17.79 -19.12 -22.55
N ASP A 125 19.08 -18.86 -22.79
CA ASP A 125 20.09 -19.91 -22.97
C ASP A 125 20.39 -20.74 -21.72
N GLU A 126 20.08 -20.20 -20.53
CA GLU A 126 20.29 -20.87 -19.24
C GLU A 126 19.10 -21.69 -18.76
N LEU A 127 17.95 -21.61 -19.47
CA LEU A 127 16.73 -22.36 -19.14
C LEU A 127 16.88 -23.83 -19.56
N SER A 128 16.29 -24.74 -18.77
CA SER A 128 16.10 -26.13 -19.15
C SER A 128 15.11 -26.26 -20.32
N ASP A 129 15.09 -27.39 -20.99
CA ASP A 129 14.18 -27.61 -22.12
C ASP A 129 12.70 -27.47 -21.73
N GLU A 130 12.32 -27.89 -20.51
CA GLU A 130 10.98 -27.74 -19.96
C GLU A 130 10.64 -26.27 -19.66
N GLU A 131 11.60 -25.51 -19.11
CA GLU A 131 11.45 -24.08 -18.83
C GLU A 131 11.41 -23.24 -20.12
N LYS A 132 12.09 -23.65 -21.19
CA LYS A 132 12.02 -23.02 -22.50
C LYS A 132 10.65 -23.19 -23.16
N GLU A 133 10.08 -24.39 -23.07
CA GLU A 133 8.74 -24.67 -23.59
C GLU A 133 7.68 -23.80 -22.86
N GLU A 134 7.79 -23.65 -21.56
CA GLU A 134 6.92 -22.80 -20.75
C GLU A 134 7.15 -21.30 -21.02
N TYR A 135 8.40 -20.90 -21.25
CA TYR A 135 8.77 -19.56 -21.66
C TYR A 135 8.15 -19.20 -23.01
N GLU A 136 8.30 -20.06 -24.00
CA GLU A 136 7.75 -19.88 -25.34
C GLU A 136 6.21 -19.81 -25.33
N ASP A 137 5.55 -20.67 -24.52
CA ASP A 137 4.08 -20.67 -24.37
C ASP A 137 3.58 -19.36 -23.71
N THR A 138 4.36 -18.80 -22.80
CA THR A 138 4.00 -17.56 -22.06
C THR A 138 4.22 -16.30 -22.91
N PHE A 139 5.22 -16.29 -23.77
CA PHE A 139 5.68 -15.14 -24.55
C PHE A 139 5.49 -15.30 -26.07
N SER A 140 4.72 -16.30 -26.53
CA SER A 140 4.54 -16.64 -27.95
C SER A 140 3.87 -15.58 -28.80
N ASP A 141 3.28 -14.54 -28.19
CA ASP A 141 2.63 -13.43 -28.91
C ASP A 141 3.58 -12.26 -29.22
N ASP A 142 4.83 -12.33 -28.83
CA ASP A 142 5.82 -11.25 -29.05
C ASP A 142 6.93 -11.76 -30.00
N ASP A 143 7.33 -10.96 -30.99
CA ASP A 143 8.41 -11.25 -31.95
C ASP A 143 9.80 -11.44 -31.29
N THR A 144 9.84 -11.60 -29.95
CA THR A 144 11.04 -11.66 -29.10
C THR A 144 11.30 -13.04 -28.47
N VAL A 145 10.75 -14.12 -29.02
CA VAL A 145 11.03 -15.48 -28.52
C VAL A 145 12.53 -15.79 -28.64
N GLY A 146 13.17 -16.00 -27.47
CA GLY A 146 14.60 -16.29 -27.36
C GLY A 146 15.48 -15.13 -26.91
N ASP A 147 14.91 -13.95 -26.63
CA ASP A 147 15.65 -12.81 -26.08
C ASP A 147 15.70 -12.84 -24.53
N ASP A 148 16.75 -12.26 -23.98
CA ASP A 148 16.87 -12.09 -22.53
C ASP A 148 15.83 -11.14 -21.99
N ILE A 149 15.12 -11.53 -20.92
CA ILE A 149 14.11 -10.71 -20.27
C ILE A 149 14.68 -10.02 -19.04
N SER A 150 14.58 -8.69 -19.01
CA SER A 150 14.98 -7.91 -17.86
C SER A 150 14.13 -8.23 -16.61
N GLY A 151 14.72 -8.05 -15.40
CA GLY A 151 14.02 -8.29 -14.14
C GLY A 151 12.68 -7.57 -13.97
N GLU A 152 12.44 -6.47 -14.71
CA GLU A 152 11.14 -5.77 -14.73
C GLU A 152 10.06 -6.50 -15.54
N ALA A 153 10.45 -7.15 -16.65
CA ALA A 153 9.56 -7.94 -17.49
C ALA A 153 9.22 -9.31 -16.86
N VAL A 154 10.06 -9.81 -15.97
CA VAL A 154 9.84 -11.04 -15.17
C VAL A 154 8.54 -10.99 -14.34
N ASN A 155 7.97 -9.82 -14.10
CA ASN A 155 6.70 -9.71 -13.39
C ASN A 155 5.55 -10.56 -13.99
N THR A 156 5.59 -10.86 -15.26
CA THR A 156 4.58 -11.72 -15.91
C THR A 156 4.84 -13.21 -15.59
N TRP A 157 6.10 -13.58 -15.55
CA TRP A 157 6.56 -14.94 -15.26
C TRP A 157 6.46 -15.32 -13.77
N LEU A 158 6.49 -14.35 -12.85
CA LEU A 158 6.27 -14.56 -11.40
C LEU A 158 4.90 -15.16 -11.06
N PHE A 159 3.98 -15.26 -12.01
CA PHE A 159 2.68 -15.93 -11.85
C PHE A 159 2.71 -17.39 -12.26
N ASN A 160 3.87 -17.92 -12.67
CA ASN A 160 4.08 -19.31 -12.94
C ASN A 160 3.82 -20.14 -11.67
N ALA A 161 3.13 -21.28 -11.83
CA ALA A 161 2.79 -22.19 -10.75
C ALA A 161 4.05 -22.66 -9.98
N ASP A 162 5.15 -22.95 -10.68
CA ASP A 162 6.41 -23.38 -10.05
C ASP A 162 7.02 -22.30 -9.14
N THR A 163 6.96 -21.04 -9.53
CA THR A 163 7.43 -19.93 -8.70
C THR A 163 6.56 -19.75 -7.45
N ILE A 164 5.23 -19.83 -7.61
CA ILE A 164 4.28 -19.79 -6.49
C ILE A 164 4.56 -20.95 -5.53
N ASP A 165 4.72 -22.17 -6.04
CA ASP A 165 5.00 -23.36 -5.24
C ASP A 165 6.33 -23.26 -4.47
N LYS A 166 7.38 -22.73 -5.10
CA LYS A 166 8.67 -22.50 -4.43
C LYS A 166 8.53 -21.49 -3.27
N VAL A 167 7.85 -20.38 -3.48
CA VAL A 167 7.62 -19.37 -2.43
C VAL A 167 6.75 -19.93 -1.30
N LEU A 168 5.70 -20.65 -1.62
CA LEU A 168 4.83 -21.29 -0.62
C LEU A 168 5.58 -22.37 0.17
N ARG A 169 6.44 -23.12 -0.47
CA ARG A 169 7.30 -24.11 0.21
C ARG A 169 8.25 -23.44 1.20
N GLU A 170 8.91 -22.37 0.80
CA GLU A 170 9.75 -21.57 1.71
C GLU A 170 8.94 -21.02 2.90
N LEU A 171 7.74 -20.52 2.65
CA LEU A 171 6.84 -20.07 3.71
C LEU A 171 6.46 -21.24 4.65
N MET A 172 6.15 -22.40 4.09
CA MET A 172 5.81 -23.57 4.89
C MET A 172 7.01 -24.13 5.68
N GLU A 173 8.22 -23.99 5.19
CA GLU A 173 9.43 -24.44 5.88
C GLU A 173 9.92 -23.45 6.94
N LYS A 174 10.00 -22.17 6.59
CA LYS A 174 10.63 -21.11 7.40
C LYS A 174 9.66 -20.23 8.16
N GLY A 175 8.37 -20.25 7.82
CA GLY A 175 7.34 -19.48 8.50
C GLY A 175 7.19 -19.87 9.97
N LEU A 176 6.75 -18.94 10.79
CA LEU A 176 6.52 -19.17 12.21
C LEU A 176 5.51 -20.29 12.43
N LYS A 177 5.93 -21.29 13.20
CA LYS A 177 5.11 -22.45 13.54
C LYS A 177 4.46 -22.32 14.92
N ILE A 178 3.27 -22.86 15.03
CA ILE A 178 2.49 -23.01 16.26
C ILE A 178 2.19 -24.50 16.52
N GLU A 179 1.56 -24.81 17.64
CA GLU A 179 1.17 -26.18 18.00
C GLU A 179 2.34 -27.19 17.93
N GLY A 180 3.49 -26.79 18.51
CA GLY A 180 4.66 -27.68 18.55
C GLY A 180 5.41 -27.84 17.21
N GLY A 181 5.06 -27.05 16.21
CA GLY A 181 5.67 -27.10 14.87
C GLY A 181 4.75 -27.65 13.78
N ASP A 182 3.57 -28.12 14.15
CA ASP A 182 2.67 -28.81 13.23
C ASP A 182 1.88 -27.88 12.31
N LYS A 183 1.69 -26.61 12.74
CA LYS A 183 0.92 -25.63 11.97
C LYS A 183 1.68 -24.35 11.70
N LEU A 184 1.49 -23.79 10.53
CA LEU A 184 1.88 -22.40 10.25
C LEU A 184 1.06 -21.44 11.12
N GLY A 185 1.68 -20.44 11.68
CA GLY A 185 1.01 -19.36 12.40
C GLY A 185 0.01 -18.62 11.50
N LYS A 186 -0.83 -17.76 12.10
CA LYS A 186 -1.75 -16.92 11.31
C LYS A 186 -0.96 -16.10 10.32
N THR A 187 -1.23 -16.29 9.04
CA THR A 187 -0.47 -15.71 7.92
C THR A 187 -1.39 -14.91 7.02
N ILE A 188 -0.91 -13.76 6.57
CA ILE A 188 -1.55 -12.96 5.52
C ILE A 188 -0.61 -12.95 4.31
N ILE A 189 -1.13 -13.33 3.15
CA ILE A 189 -0.39 -13.30 1.89
C ILE A 189 -0.96 -12.17 1.02
N PHE A 190 -0.13 -11.23 0.64
CA PHE A 190 -0.49 -10.15 -0.27
C PHE A 190 -0.16 -10.53 -1.70
N ALA A 191 -1.17 -10.74 -2.50
CA ALA A 191 -1.04 -11.03 -3.93
C ALA A 191 -1.09 -9.73 -4.76
N LYS A 192 -0.52 -9.75 -5.96
CA LYS A 192 -0.51 -8.60 -6.87
C LYS A 192 -1.92 -8.19 -7.33
N ASN A 193 -2.78 -9.18 -7.58
CA ASN A 193 -4.18 -8.98 -8.00
C ASN A 193 -5.02 -10.22 -7.64
N SER A 194 -6.32 -10.18 -7.95
CA SER A 194 -7.26 -11.27 -7.64
C SER A 194 -6.92 -12.59 -8.36
N LEU A 195 -6.40 -12.55 -9.59
CA LEU A 195 -6.00 -13.75 -10.32
C LEU A 195 -4.80 -14.43 -9.65
N HIS A 196 -3.81 -13.63 -9.24
CA HIS A 196 -2.66 -14.14 -8.48
C HIS A 196 -3.11 -14.75 -7.14
N ALA A 197 -4.01 -14.10 -6.42
CA ALA A 197 -4.56 -14.66 -5.19
C ALA A 197 -5.26 -16.01 -5.41
N GLN A 198 -6.01 -16.16 -6.51
CA GLN A 198 -6.64 -17.43 -6.88
C GLN A 198 -5.62 -18.52 -7.24
N ALA A 199 -4.51 -18.18 -7.88
CA ALA A 199 -3.43 -19.11 -8.18
C ALA A 199 -2.73 -19.61 -6.91
N ILE A 200 -2.52 -18.73 -5.92
CA ILE A 200 -1.91 -19.09 -4.63
C ILE A 200 -2.78 -20.05 -3.82
N VAL A 201 -4.09 -20.00 -3.97
CA VAL A 201 -5.05 -20.84 -3.19
C VAL A 201 -5.27 -22.22 -3.82
N LYS A 202 -4.95 -22.41 -5.09
CA LYS A 202 -5.07 -23.71 -5.78
C LYS A 202 -4.00 -24.69 -5.34
#